data_468df28a1f4332e33268d1e5a216387e
#
_entry.id   468df28a1f4332e33268d1e5a216387e
#
_cell.length_a   1.000
_cell.length_b   1.000
_cell.length_c   1.000
_cell.angle_alpha   90.00
_cell.angle_beta   90.00
_cell.angle_gamma   90.00
#
_symmetry.space_group_name_H-M   'P 1'
#
loop_
_entity.id
_entity.type
_entity.pdbx_description
1 polymer ?
#
loop_
_entity_poly.entity_id
_entity_poly.type
_entity_poly.pdbx_seq_one_letter_code
_entity_poly.pdbx_strand_id
1 'polypeptide(L)'
;MANETIYRKELKGKILKTAMEQFLLHGIKKIKMDDIAKILGISKRTLYEIYQDKEQLLYEGLLETEEHIDAYLLNYAQGGKRNAVEILMESYYIQVDAFSHINPQFFIDIPKYKTVMEMHAKRRKEREKTISDFFQWGIEDG
;
A
#
# COMPACT_ATOMS: atom_id res chain seq x y z
N MET A 1 -26.67 10.04 12.02
CA MET A 1 -26.22 8.86 11.25
C MET A 1 -25.27 9.20 10.12
N ALA A 2 -25.64 10.06 9.19
CA ALA A 2 -24.73 10.45 8.08
C ALA A 2 -23.42 11.08 8.58
N ASN A 3 -23.46 11.95 9.61
CA ASN A 3 -22.29 12.59 10.19
C ASN A 3 -21.39 11.59 10.93
N GLU A 4 -22.00 10.61 11.60
CA GLU A 4 -21.27 9.56 12.30
C GLU A 4 -20.53 8.64 11.31
N THR A 5 -21.18 8.29 10.20
CA THR A 5 -20.59 7.48 9.14
C THR A 5 -19.43 8.21 8.45
N ILE A 6 -19.58 9.50 8.18
CA ILE A 6 -18.53 10.35 7.60
C ILE A 6 -17.36 10.46 8.57
N TYR A 7 -17.63 10.75 9.84
CA TYR A 7 -16.61 10.83 10.89
C TYR A 7 -15.81 9.53 11.01
N ARG A 8 -16.51 8.40 11.03
CA ARG A 8 -15.88 7.07 11.13
C ARG A 8 -14.99 6.78 9.92
N LYS A 9 -15.43 7.15 8.73
CA LYS A 9 -14.67 6.99 7.49
C LYS A 9 -13.40 7.84 7.50
N GLU A 10 -13.51 9.09 7.94
CA GLU A 10 -12.36 9.99 8.08
C GLU A 10 -11.37 9.48 9.11
N LEU A 11 -11.87 9.00 10.25
CA LEU A 11 -11.03 8.44 11.30
C LEU A 11 -10.32 7.18 10.80
N LYS A 12 -11.01 6.32 10.09
CA LYS A 12 -10.44 5.11 9.48
C LYS A 12 -9.27 5.46 8.56
N GLY A 13 -9.42 6.49 7.73
CA GLY A 13 -8.36 6.97 6.85
C GLY A 13 -7.17 7.51 7.61
N LYS A 14 -7.40 8.27 8.69
CA LYS A 14 -6.33 8.80 9.55
C LYS A 14 -5.58 7.68 10.26
N ILE A 15 -6.28 6.68 10.76
CA ILE A 15 -5.67 5.52 11.42
C ILE A 15 -4.74 4.81 10.43
N LEU A 16 -5.24 4.53 9.24
CA LEU A 16 -4.49 3.82 8.21
C LEU A 16 -3.23 4.58 7.81
N LYS A 17 -3.36 5.86 7.54
CA LYS A 17 -2.24 6.74 7.19
C LYS A 17 -1.18 6.77 8.28
N THR A 18 -1.60 7.01 9.54
CA THR A 18 -0.68 7.10 10.68
C THR A 18 0.03 5.77 10.92
N ALA A 19 -0.72 4.67 10.88
CA ALA A 19 -0.14 3.33 11.06
C ALA A 19 0.92 3.04 10.00
N MET A 20 0.62 3.28 8.73
CA MET A 20 1.56 3.05 7.64
C MET A 20 2.81 3.93 7.75
N GLU A 21 2.66 5.20 8.09
CA GLU A 21 3.79 6.09 8.33
C GLU A 21 4.72 5.54 9.41
N GLN A 22 4.15 5.06 10.51
CA GLN A 22 4.93 4.49 11.61
C GLN A 22 5.61 3.18 11.22
N PHE A 23 4.91 2.29 10.51
CA PHE A 23 5.47 1.03 10.05
C PHE A 23 6.64 1.24 9.08
N LEU A 24 6.49 2.14 8.14
CA LEU A 24 7.51 2.43 7.14
C LEU A 24 8.74 3.13 7.75
N LEU A 25 8.52 3.93 8.78
CA LEU A 25 9.59 4.69 9.44
C LEU A 25 10.38 3.85 10.45
N HIS A 26 9.71 2.97 11.19
CA HIS A 26 10.30 2.26 12.33
C HIS A 26 10.34 0.74 12.20
N GLY A 27 9.71 0.17 11.19
CA GLY A 27 9.45 -1.27 11.09
C GLY A 27 8.12 -1.63 11.74
N ILE A 28 7.62 -2.83 11.44
CA ILE A 28 6.26 -3.22 11.85
C ILE A 28 6.24 -3.76 13.29
N LYS A 29 7.19 -4.61 13.63
CA LYS A 29 7.24 -5.29 14.94
C LYS A 29 7.28 -4.30 16.09
N LYS A 30 8.01 -3.23 15.95
CA LYS A 30 8.25 -2.22 17.00
C LYS A 30 7.00 -1.39 17.30
N ILE A 31 6.13 -1.20 16.34
CA ILE A 31 4.92 -0.37 16.48
C ILE A 31 3.76 -1.22 16.97
N LYS A 32 3.16 -0.79 18.09
CA LYS A 32 2.01 -1.45 18.71
C LYS A 32 0.74 -0.68 18.42
N MET A 33 -0.41 -1.36 18.52
CA MET A 33 -1.71 -0.70 18.40
C MET A 33 -1.85 0.46 19.39
N ASP A 34 -1.33 0.32 20.60
CA ASP A 34 -1.30 1.38 21.62
C ASP A 34 -0.58 2.63 21.15
N ASP A 35 0.53 2.46 20.47
CA ASP A 35 1.32 3.58 19.94
C ASP A 35 0.51 4.38 18.92
N ILE A 36 -0.20 3.69 18.05
CA ILE A 36 -1.05 4.31 17.03
C ILE A 36 -2.19 5.10 17.70
N ALA A 37 -2.86 4.50 18.68
CA ALA A 37 -3.94 5.15 19.43
C ALA A 37 -3.46 6.43 20.12
N LYS A 38 -2.29 6.37 20.74
CA LYS A 38 -1.67 7.53 21.42
C LYS A 38 -1.36 8.67 20.46
N ILE A 39 -0.76 8.35 19.33
CA ILE A 39 -0.42 9.37 18.30
C ILE A 39 -1.68 10.09 17.83
N LEU A 40 -2.77 9.35 17.63
CA LEU A 40 -4.04 9.88 17.14
C LEU A 40 -4.89 10.53 18.22
N GLY A 41 -4.54 10.33 19.50
CA GLY A 41 -5.35 10.84 20.61
C GLY A 41 -6.70 10.15 20.74
N ILE A 42 -6.79 8.89 20.35
CA ILE A 42 -8.00 8.07 20.48
C ILE A 42 -7.79 6.95 21.50
N SER A 43 -8.89 6.39 22.01
CA SER A 43 -8.80 5.26 22.93
C SER A 43 -8.44 3.99 22.17
N LYS A 44 -7.79 3.03 22.86
CA LYS A 44 -7.57 1.69 22.34
C LYS A 44 -8.85 1.04 21.85
N ARG A 45 -9.92 1.19 22.63
CA ARG A 45 -11.22 0.63 22.31
C ARG A 45 -11.73 1.12 20.95
N THR A 46 -11.62 2.44 20.71
CA THR A 46 -12.03 3.03 19.43
C THR A 46 -11.22 2.45 18.28
N LEU A 47 -9.90 2.33 18.46
CA LEU A 47 -9.03 1.74 17.43
C LEU A 47 -9.43 0.28 17.13
N TYR A 48 -9.61 -0.55 18.16
CA TYR A 48 -9.97 -1.95 17.98
C TYR A 48 -11.40 -2.17 17.45
N GLU A 49 -12.29 -1.20 17.61
CA GLU A 49 -13.61 -1.24 16.99
C GLU A 49 -13.55 -1.08 15.47
N ILE A 50 -12.49 -0.40 14.96
CA ILE A 50 -12.32 -0.12 13.52
C ILE A 50 -11.41 -1.16 12.87
N TYR A 51 -10.30 -1.51 13.51
CA TYR A 51 -9.33 -2.48 13.04
C TYR A 51 -9.09 -3.56 14.08
N GLN A 52 -9.31 -4.80 13.71
CA GLN A 52 -9.22 -5.95 14.60
C GLN A 52 -7.82 -6.13 15.19
N ASP A 53 -6.78 -5.94 14.37
CA ASP A 53 -5.40 -6.10 14.77
C ASP A 53 -4.45 -5.35 13.84
N LYS A 54 -3.17 -5.43 14.16
CA LYS A 54 -2.11 -4.78 13.40
C LYS A 54 -1.97 -5.36 11.98
N GLU A 55 -2.18 -6.66 11.83
CA GLU A 55 -2.09 -7.32 10.52
C GLU A 55 -3.14 -6.80 9.56
N GLN A 56 -4.37 -6.56 10.04
CA GLN A 56 -5.44 -5.96 9.23
C GLN A 56 -5.07 -4.55 8.78
N LEU A 57 -4.52 -3.74 9.68
CA LEU A 57 -4.03 -2.40 9.36
C LEU A 57 -2.97 -2.44 8.26
N LEU A 58 -1.99 -3.32 8.43
CA LEU A 58 -0.90 -3.48 7.47
C LEU A 58 -1.43 -3.96 6.12
N TYR A 59 -2.33 -4.93 6.11
CA TYR A 59 -2.95 -5.46 4.91
C TYR A 59 -3.66 -4.36 4.12
N GLU A 60 -4.57 -3.63 4.78
CA GLU A 60 -5.34 -2.57 4.12
C GLU A 60 -4.46 -1.40 3.68
N GLY A 61 -3.46 -1.05 4.47
CA GLY A 61 -2.53 0.02 4.15
C GLY A 61 -1.68 -0.27 2.91
N LEU A 62 -1.16 -1.48 2.83
CA LEU A 62 -0.38 -1.92 1.66
C LEU A 62 -1.26 -2.07 0.42
N LEU A 63 -2.46 -2.63 0.57
CA LEU A 63 -3.39 -2.76 -0.54
C LEU A 63 -3.76 -1.39 -1.12
N GLU A 64 -4.09 -0.43 -0.27
CA GLU A 64 -4.41 0.94 -0.69
C GLU A 64 -3.24 1.59 -1.42
N THR A 65 -2.03 1.43 -0.89
CA THR A 65 -0.81 1.96 -1.52
C THR A 65 -0.59 1.35 -2.90
N GLU A 66 -0.72 0.04 -3.02
CA GLU A 66 -0.56 -0.65 -4.31
C GLU A 66 -1.63 -0.24 -5.31
N GLU A 67 -2.87 -0.09 -4.87
CA GLU A 67 -3.96 0.37 -5.74
C GLU A 67 -3.75 1.79 -6.24
N HIS A 68 -3.22 2.67 -5.39
CA HIS A 68 -2.87 4.04 -5.80
C HIS A 68 -1.76 4.05 -6.85
N ILE A 69 -0.75 3.21 -6.69
CA ILE A 69 0.34 3.08 -7.67
C ILE A 69 -0.20 2.55 -9.00
N ASP A 70 -1.03 1.51 -8.95
CA ASP A 70 -1.65 0.94 -10.15
C ASP A 70 -2.50 1.96 -10.89
N ALA A 71 -3.32 2.74 -10.17
CA ALA A 71 -4.14 3.80 -10.74
C ALA A 71 -3.28 4.91 -11.37
N TYR A 72 -2.21 5.30 -10.69
CA TYR A 72 -1.26 6.29 -11.20
C TYR A 72 -0.61 5.81 -12.51
N LEU A 73 -0.14 4.57 -12.53
CA LEU A 73 0.52 4.01 -13.71
C LEU A 73 -0.46 3.87 -14.90
N LEU A 74 -1.70 3.48 -14.62
CA LEU A 74 -2.73 3.41 -15.65
C LEU A 74 -3.01 4.80 -16.25
N ASN A 75 -3.17 5.80 -15.40
CA ASN A 75 -3.37 7.18 -15.82
C ASN A 75 -2.16 7.71 -16.61
N TYR A 76 -0.95 7.40 -16.16
CA TYR A 76 0.29 7.75 -16.85
C TYR A 76 0.33 7.13 -18.25
N ALA A 77 -0.05 5.86 -18.36
CA ALA A 77 -0.07 5.14 -19.65
C ALA A 77 -1.11 5.72 -20.62
N GLN A 78 -2.26 6.18 -20.10
CA GLN A 78 -3.36 6.71 -20.93
C GLN A 78 -3.23 8.21 -21.22
N GLY A 79 -2.44 8.94 -20.45
CA GLY A 79 -2.37 10.39 -20.48
C GLY A 79 -1.51 11.00 -21.59
N GLY A 80 -1.02 10.23 -22.55
CA GLY A 80 -0.18 10.73 -23.64
C GLY A 80 0.33 9.63 -24.56
N LYS A 81 1.13 10.02 -25.55
CA LYS A 81 1.77 9.07 -26.47
C LYS A 81 3.02 8.49 -25.81
N ARG A 82 2.81 7.55 -24.88
CA ARG A 82 3.92 6.89 -24.17
C ARG A 82 4.05 5.46 -24.64
N ASN A 83 5.30 5.04 -24.87
CA ASN A 83 5.58 3.68 -25.27
C ASN A 83 5.77 2.76 -24.05
N ALA A 84 5.87 1.48 -24.29
CA ALA A 84 6.01 0.45 -23.26
C ALA A 84 7.24 0.70 -22.36
N VAL A 85 8.36 1.12 -22.96
CA VAL A 85 9.61 1.37 -22.24
C VAL A 85 9.44 2.52 -21.23
N GLU A 86 8.81 3.61 -21.65
CA GLU A 86 8.57 4.76 -20.78
C GLU A 86 7.71 4.40 -19.56
N ILE A 87 6.68 3.59 -19.77
CA ILE A 87 5.79 3.14 -18.69
C ILE A 87 6.54 2.21 -17.72
N LEU A 88 7.36 1.30 -18.23
CA LEU A 88 8.19 0.43 -17.41
C LEU A 88 9.22 1.22 -16.61
N MET A 89 9.83 2.22 -17.21
CA MET A 89 10.79 3.09 -16.51
C MET A 89 10.11 3.88 -15.38
N GLU A 90 8.92 4.42 -15.63
CA GLU A 90 8.16 5.12 -14.60
C GLU A 90 7.82 4.19 -13.43
N SER A 91 7.38 2.96 -13.72
CA SER A 91 7.12 1.94 -12.70
C SER A 91 8.36 1.65 -11.86
N TYR A 92 9.51 1.52 -12.51
CA TYR A 92 10.78 1.30 -11.83
C TYR A 92 11.17 2.47 -10.92
N TYR A 93 11.06 3.69 -11.41
CA TYR A 93 11.39 4.89 -10.63
C TYR A 93 10.51 5.04 -9.39
N ILE A 94 9.21 4.75 -9.52
CA ILE A 94 8.28 4.78 -8.38
C ILE A 94 8.71 3.78 -7.31
N GLN A 95 9.08 2.56 -7.71
CA GLN A 95 9.51 1.52 -6.78
C GLN A 95 10.82 1.90 -6.08
N VAL A 96 11.80 2.37 -6.83
CA VAL A 96 13.10 2.78 -6.26
C VAL A 96 12.91 3.93 -5.29
N ASP A 97 12.13 4.93 -5.65
CA ASP A 97 11.84 6.07 -4.79
C ASP A 97 11.15 5.63 -3.49
N ALA A 98 10.13 4.79 -3.61
CA ALA A 98 9.41 4.27 -2.46
C ALA A 98 10.34 3.50 -1.52
N PHE A 99 11.14 2.57 -2.05
CA PHE A 99 12.05 1.77 -1.25
C PHE A 99 13.15 2.59 -0.56
N SER A 100 13.59 3.69 -1.17
CA SER A 100 14.63 4.54 -0.61
C SER A 100 14.20 5.25 0.68
N HIS A 101 12.90 5.41 0.91
CA HIS A 101 12.34 6.09 2.07
C HIS A 101 11.81 5.15 3.15
N ILE A 102 11.90 3.83 2.94
CA ILE A 102 11.40 2.82 3.86
C ILE A 102 12.53 2.28 4.72
N ASN A 103 12.29 2.20 6.04
CA ASN A 103 13.22 1.56 6.95
C ASN A 103 13.37 0.08 6.58
N PRO A 104 14.60 -0.43 6.40
CA PRO A 104 14.83 -1.84 6.05
C PRO A 104 14.15 -2.84 7.01
N GLN A 105 13.93 -2.46 8.26
CA GLN A 105 13.27 -3.30 9.25
C GLN A 105 11.83 -3.65 8.83
N PHE A 106 11.17 -2.76 8.08
CA PHE A 106 9.84 -3.03 7.52
C PHE A 106 9.85 -4.31 6.67
N PHE A 107 10.83 -4.44 5.79
CA PHE A 107 10.97 -5.62 4.91
C PHE A 107 11.35 -6.88 5.67
N ILE A 108 12.12 -6.75 6.75
CA ILE A 108 12.49 -7.86 7.63
C ILE A 108 11.26 -8.39 8.37
N ASP A 109 10.39 -7.49 8.81
CA ASP A 109 9.20 -7.83 9.59
C ASP A 109 8.04 -8.39 8.76
N ILE A 110 7.89 -7.93 7.53
CA ILE A 110 6.72 -8.24 6.67
C ILE A 110 6.43 -9.74 6.51
N PRO A 111 7.43 -10.64 6.36
CA PRO A 111 7.17 -12.07 6.19
C PRO A 111 6.43 -12.75 7.35
N LYS A 112 6.37 -12.11 8.51
CA LYS A 112 5.67 -12.62 9.68
C LYS A 112 4.14 -12.50 9.56
N TYR A 113 3.66 -11.72 8.61
CA TYR A 113 2.24 -11.41 8.43
C TYR A 113 1.69 -12.19 7.24
N LYS A 114 1.09 -13.34 7.54
CA LYS A 114 0.67 -14.34 6.55
C LYS A 114 -0.31 -13.78 5.52
N THR A 115 -1.33 -13.06 5.96
CA THR A 115 -2.36 -12.50 5.06
C THR A 115 -1.76 -11.48 4.09
N VAL A 116 -0.79 -10.71 4.55
CA VAL A 116 -0.07 -9.74 3.73
C VAL A 116 0.77 -10.45 2.68
N MET A 117 1.46 -11.51 3.07
CA MET A 117 2.28 -12.30 2.15
C MET A 117 1.43 -12.99 1.08
N GLU A 118 0.26 -13.49 1.47
CA GLU A 118 -0.70 -14.09 0.53
C GLU A 118 -1.22 -13.06 -0.47
N MET A 119 -1.53 -11.86 -0.01
CA MET A 119 -1.95 -10.74 -0.88
C MET A 119 -0.86 -10.39 -1.87
N HIS A 120 0.37 -10.24 -1.43
CA HIS A 120 1.50 -9.92 -2.30
C HIS A 120 1.74 -11.00 -3.35
N ALA A 121 1.66 -12.27 -2.97
CA ALA A 121 1.83 -13.38 -3.90
C ALA A 121 0.76 -13.37 -5.00
N LYS A 122 -0.48 -13.11 -4.61
CA LYS A 122 -1.59 -13.02 -5.57
C LYS A 122 -1.41 -11.84 -6.53
N ARG A 123 -1.09 -10.68 -6.02
CA ARG A 123 -0.88 -9.48 -6.83
C ARG A 123 0.34 -9.60 -7.72
N ARG A 124 1.39 -10.29 -7.27
CA ARG A 124 2.56 -10.58 -8.09
C ARG A 124 2.19 -11.40 -9.32
N LYS A 125 1.38 -12.45 -9.17
CA LYS A 125 0.90 -13.27 -10.29
C LYS A 125 0.09 -12.43 -11.29
N GLU A 126 -0.78 -11.58 -10.80
CA GLU A 126 -1.56 -10.66 -11.62
C GLU A 126 -0.67 -9.68 -12.39
N ARG A 127 0.36 -9.15 -11.73
CA ARG A 127 1.35 -8.26 -12.35
C ARG A 127 2.17 -8.96 -13.41
N GLU A 128 2.61 -10.19 -13.15
CA GLU A 128 3.37 -10.97 -14.12
C GLU A 128 2.57 -11.14 -15.41
N LYS A 129 1.29 -11.45 -15.29
CA LYS A 129 0.39 -11.55 -16.45
C LYS A 129 0.25 -10.20 -17.16
N THR A 130 0.03 -9.13 -16.42
CA THR A 130 -0.10 -7.78 -16.97
C THR A 130 1.17 -7.34 -17.68
N ILE A 131 2.34 -7.62 -17.09
CA ILE A 131 3.64 -7.32 -17.69
C ILE A 131 3.84 -8.11 -18.97
N SER A 132 3.50 -9.39 -18.97
CA SER A 132 3.57 -10.24 -20.16
C SER A 132 2.69 -9.70 -21.30
N ASP A 133 1.45 -9.37 -20.98
CA ASP A 133 0.51 -8.78 -21.95
C ASP A 133 1.03 -7.42 -22.46
N PHE A 134 1.62 -6.65 -21.57
CA PHE A 134 2.19 -5.34 -21.86
C PHE A 134 3.39 -5.43 -22.81
N PHE A 135 4.28 -6.39 -22.59
CA PHE A 135 5.41 -6.66 -23.50
C PHE A 135 4.91 -7.10 -24.86
N GLN A 136 3.87 -7.94 -24.91
CA GLN A 136 3.27 -8.37 -26.15
C GLN A 136 2.70 -7.18 -26.94
N TRP A 137 2.00 -6.29 -26.25
CA TRP A 137 1.51 -5.04 -26.84
C TRP A 137 2.66 -4.18 -27.38
N GLY A 138 3.74 -4.05 -26.61
CA GLY A 138 4.93 -3.29 -27.02
C GLY A 138 5.60 -3.86 -28.27
N ILE A 139 5.65 -5.19 -28.40
CA ILE A 139 6.19 -5.87 -29.59
C ILE A 139 5.30 -5.59 -30.80
N GLU A 140 3.98 -5.69 -30.66
CA GLU A 140 3.00 -5.44 -31.71
C GLU A 140 2.98 -3.98 -32.17
N ASP A 141 3.15 -3.05 -31.23
CA ASP A 141 3.13 -1.61 -31.48
C ASP A 141 4.47 -1.10 -32.06
N GLY A 142 5.49 -1.91 -31.92
CA GLY A 142 6.83 -1.57 -32.39
C GLY A 142 7.64 -0.72 -31.48
#